data_4773649991869305886a4eeec4489632
#
_entry.id   4773649991869305886a4eeec4489632
#
_cell.length_a   1.000
_cell.length_b   1.000
_cell.length_c   1.000
_cell.angle_alpha   90.00
_cell.angle_beta   90.00
_cell.angle_gamma   90.00
#
_symmetry.space_group_name_H-M   'P 1'
#
loop_
_entity.id
_entity.type
_entity.pdbx_description
1 polymer ?
#
loop_
_entity_poly.entity_id
_entity_poly.type
_entity_poly.pdbx_seq_one_letter_code
_entity_poly.pdbx_strand_id
1 'polypeptide(L)'
;MKGQEMSLELGLIGNGKIAALIDSRAEVVWCCMPRFDADPVFCSLLAGADRDLAGGFSVSLVDASSFEQSYLPNTPIIVTRVSNDRGDEIEITDFCPRFERSGKLYAPPILARQVKRTTGNPLVQVSLRVSEDYGCSHREAVVHKHAVDFPGKYPLTLKSSGQPLSMDVPHPVTASHTMSFVFGGRDAVADAPPFEQLLEETLAYWHVWSAALKLPGDFVDAVTRAAITLELNAYPETGGIIAAITTSIPEAPNTGRNWDYRYCWPRDAYFVVNALGRLGDVRTSARYLHFLLRVAEAGGSSLLVPMYSVDGGPIPEEQTADCLAGFRGMGPVRIGNKASVQAQNDIYGEAILTAEPLFRARRGEEVGEDPVSARAGDRTLFTRLEQFGEHAARLYDQPDAGLWELRGTTRVHTFSSMMCWAACDRLASYAEAVGLAERARYWSERAIAMHEVISKRCWNPKKKAFTAAMEGESLDASLLLIPRLRFVPATDERFVQTVDAIERELKHGDFIYRYVEQDDFGHPENAFLVCTFWYIEALAAIGGTRRAEALALFNRVLAARNKHGLLAEDLDTRTLEQWGNYPQTYCMSGIIDCALTLAGQAIV
;
A
#
# COMPACT_ATOMS: atom_id res chain seq x y z
N MET A 1 25.26 -21.09 -12.82
CA MET A 1 25.03 -19.67 -13.15
C MET A 1 25.13 -18.89 -11.87
N LYS A 2 25.88 -17.78 -11.78
CA LYS A 2 25.82 -16.89 -10.62
C LYS A 2 24.37 -16.42 -10.51
N GLY A 3 23.69 -16.68 -9.39
CA GLY A 3 22.32 -16.28 -9.20
C GLY A 3 22.15 -14.78 -9.44
N GLN A 4 21.17 -14.40 -10.24
CA GLN A 4 20.82 -12.99 -10.41
C GLN A 4 20.40 -12.46 -9.04
N GLU A 5 21.00 -11.37 -8.61
CA GLU A 5 20.66 -10.71 -7.35
C GLU A 5 19.19 -10.31 -7.35
N MET A 6 18.48 -10.56 -6.24
CA MET A 6 17.06 -10.20 -6.11
C MET A 6 16.89 -8.69 -6.28
N SER A 7 15.90 -8.26 -7.03
CA SER A 7 15.58 -6.84 -7.24
C SER A 7 14.08 -6.59 -7.04
N LEU A 8 13.66 -5.34 -6.94
CA LEU A 8 12.25 -4.94 -6.89
C LEU A 8 11.62 -4.75 -8.29
N GLU A 9 12.26 -5.32 -9.35
CA GLU A 9 11.65 -5.46 -10.68
C GLU A 9 10.59 -6.57 -10.69
N LEU A 10 9.62 -6.44 -9.79
CA LEU A 10 8.57 -7.43 -9.51
C LEU A 10 7.21 -6.93 -9.97
N GLY A 11 6.40 -7.83 -10.53
CA GLY A 11 5.00 -7.58 -10.79
C GLY A 11 4.11 -8.02 -9.62
N LEU A 12 3.03 -7.31 -9.38
CA LEU A 12 2.03 -7.60 -8.34
C LEU A 12 0.78 -8.20 -8.97
N ILE A 13 0.36 -9.35 -8.47
CA ILE A 13 -1.00 -9.87 -8.68
C ILE A 13 -1.71 -9.97 -7.34
N GLY A 14 -3.04 -9.89 -7.33
CA GLY A 14 -3.80 -9.98 -6.09
C GLY A 14 -5.30 -9.85 -6.31
N ASN A 15 -6.04 -10.02 -5.23
CA ASN A 15 -7.50 -9.85 -5.24
C ASN A 15 -8.05 -9.14 -3.99
N GLY A 16 -7.16 -8.55 -3.18
CA GLY A 16 -7.48 -7.90 -1.91
C GLY A 16 -7.47 -8.86 -0.71
N LYS A 17 -7.59 -10.16 -0.91
CA LYS A 17 -7.48 -11.16 0.17
C LYS A 17 -6.07 -11.72 0.30
N ILE A 18 -5.47 -12.03 -0.84
CA ILE A 18 -4.08 -12.37 -1.01
C ILE A 18 -3.45 -11.54 -2.12
N ALA A 19 -2.13 -11.45 -2.07
CA ALA A 19 -1.33 -10.88 -3.14
C ALA A 19 -0.03 -11.66 -3.30
N ALA A 20 0.52 -11.65 -4.51
CA ALA A 20 1.78 -12.31 -4.81
C ALA A 20 2.67 -11.41 -5.67
N LEU A 21 3.99 -11.51 -5.44
CA LEU A 21 5.01 -10.88 -6.27
C LEU A 21 5.61 -11.90 -7.22
N ILE A 22 5.73 -11.49 -8.48
CA ILE A 22 6.23 -12.32 -9.58
C ILE A 22 7.46 -11.64 -10.15
N ASP A 23 8.57 -12.37 -10.23
CA ASP A 23 9.81 -11.88 -10.83
C ASP A 23 9.77 -11.89 -12.36
N SER A 24 10.82 -11.37 -13.00
CA SER A 24 10.92 -11.28 -14.45
C SER A 24 10.94 -12.64 -15.17
N ARG A 25 11.12 -13.75 -14.42
CA ARG A 25 11.12 -15.13 -14.95
C ARG A 25 9.82 -15.87 -14.69
N ALA A 26 8.78 -15.15 -14.24
CA ALA A 26 7.49 -15.70 -13.83
C ALA A 26 7.57 -16.63 -12.59
N GLU A 27 8.57 -16.47 -11.72
CA GLU A 27 8.58 -17.11 -10.42
C GLU A 27 7.77 -16.29 -9.41
N VAL A 28 6.86 -16.93 -8.67
CA VAL A 28 6.19 -16.32 -7.53
C VAL A 28 7.15 -16.35 -6.35
N VAL A 29 7.72 -15.19 -6.01
CA VAL A 29 8.79 -15.05 -5.00
C VAL A 29 8.28 -14.63 -3.62
N TRP A 30 7.03 -14.15 -3.54
CA TRP A 30 6.39 -13.74 -2.29
C TRP A 30 4.88 -13.96 -2.36
N CYS A 31 4.31 -14.63 -1.36
CA CYS A 31 2.87 -14.76 -1.17
C CYS A 31 2.56 -15.24 0.24
N CYS A 32 1.66 -14.56 0.95
CA CYS A 32 1.10 -15.00 2.23
C CYS A 32 -0.29 -15.62 2.03
N MET A 33 -0.61 -16.69 2.74
CA MET A 33 -1.93 -17.34 2.69
C MET A 33 -2.36 -17.79 4.10
N PRO A 34 -3.67 -17.67 4.42
CA PRO A 34 -4.82 -17.31 3.55
C PRO A 34 -5.08 -15.82 3.41
N ARG A 35 -4.28 -14.95 4.00
CA ARG A 35 -4.44 -13.49 3.99
C ARG A 35 -3.06 -12.79 4.09
N PHE A 36 -3.02 -11.48 3.89
CA PHE A 36 -1.78 -10.69 3.78
C PHE A 36 -0.82 -10.85 4.97
N ASP A 37 -1.36 -10.85 6.21
CA ASP A 37 -0.61 -10.89 7.47
C ASP A 37 -0.36 -12.32 8.00
N ALA A 38 -0.66 -13.32 7.18
CA ALA A 38 -0.38 -14.72 7.50
C ALA A 38 1.08 -15.10 7.18
N ASP A 39 1.44 -16.34 7.53
CA ASP A 39 2.72 -16.95 7.19
C ASP A 39 2.92 -17.00 5.66
N PRO A 40 4.09 -16.57 5.13
CA PRO A 40 4.35 -16.63 3.71
C PRO A 40 4.54 -18.09 3.25
N VAL A 41 3.70 -18.51 2.30
CA VAL A 41 3.82 -19.82 1.63
C VAL A 41 4.92 -19.81 0.56
N PHE A 42 5.26 -18.63 0.06
CA PHE A 42 6.40 -18.34 -0.82
C PHE A 42 7.15 -17.14 -0.25
N CYS A 43 8.43 -17.28 0.05
CA CYS A 43 9.26 -16.27 0.68
C CYS A 43 10.70 -16.21 0.14
N SER A 44 10.91 -16.69 -1.09
CA SER A 44 12.23 -16.63 -1.75
C SER A 44 12.75 -15.21 -1.94
N LEU A 45 11.88 -14.18 -1.90
CA LEU A 45 12.23 -12.77 -1.83
C LEU A 45 13.19 -12.43 -0.67
N LEU A 46 13.03 -13.09 0.48
CA LEU A 46 13.78 -12.83 1.72
C LEU A 46 14.78 -13.93 2.09
N ALA A 47 14.99 -14.91 1.21
CA ALA A 47 15.85 -16.05 1.49
C ALA A 47 17.35 -15.74 1.37
N GLY A 48 17.72 -14.61 0.84
CA GLY A 48 19.11 -14.30 0.53
C GLY A 48 19.66 -15.17 -0.60
N ALA A 49 20.77 -15.86 -0.36
CA ALA A 49 21.40 -16.74 -1.34
C ALA A 49 20.80 -18.16 -1.39
N ASP A 50 20.17 -18.62 -0.31
CA ASP A 50 19.58 -19.96 -0.20
C ASP A 50 18.07 -19.92 -0.45
N ARG A 51 17.70 -19.92 -1.74
CA ARG A 51 16.30 -19.89 -2.15
C ARG A 51 15.58 -21.23 -2.04
N ASP A 52 16.31 -22.33 -1.94
CA ASP A 52 15.70 -23.66 -1.94
C ASP A 52 14.84 -23.93 -0.70
N LEU A 53 15.16 -23.29 0.42
CA LEU A 53 14.39 -23.39 1.67
C LEU A 53 13.16 -22.49 1.75
N ALA A 54 13.05 -21.46 0.90
CA ALA A 54 12.05 -20.41 1.07
C ALA A 54 10.76 -20.57 0.25
N GLY A 55 10.62 -21.68 -0.45
CA GLY A 55 9.44 -21.96 -1.27
C GLY A 55 9.26 -21.00 -2.44
N GLY A 56 8.58 -21.46 -3.47
CA GLY A 56 8.26 -20.70 -4.68
C GLY A 56 7.40 -21.52 -5.64
N PHE A 57 6.80 -20.84 -6.61
CA PHE A 57 6.06 -21.48 -7.70
C PHE A 57 6.55 -20.94 -9.04
N SER A 58 7.22 -21.80 -9.81
CA SER A 58 7.74 -21.45 -11.13
C SER A 58 7.25 -22.40 -12.22
N VAL A 59 7.18 -21.88 -13.43
CA VAL A 59 7.07 -22.64 -14.66
C VAL A 59 8.14 -22.13 -15.61
N SER A 60 9.15 -22.94 -15.87
CA SER A 60 10.30 -22.57 -16.70
C SER A 60 10.28 -23.29 -18.03
N LEU A 61 10.52 -22.57 -19.11
CA LEU A 61 10.83 -23.16 -20.43
C LEU A 61 12.25 -23.72 -20.40
N VAL A 62 12.42 -24.95 -20.89
CA VAL A 62 13.76 -25.54 -20.99
C VAL A 62 14.63 -24.71 -21.93
N ASP A 63 15.85 -24.38 -21.44
CA ASP A 63 16.82 -23.51 -22.13
C ASP A 63 16.29 -22.10 -22.43
N ALA A 64 15.41 -21.55 -21.58
CA ALA A 64 14.90 -20.18 -21.74
C ALA A 64 16.04 -19.15 -21.80
N SER A 65 15.97 -18.24 -22.78
CA SER A 65 16.97 -17.20 -23.01
C SER A 65 16.38 -15.77 -22.98
N SER A 66 15.07 -15.61 -23.21
CA SER A 66 14.40 -14.30 -23.19
C SER A 66 13.11 -14.32 -22.40
N PHE A 67 12.82 -13.19 -21.73
CA PHE A 67 11.65 -12.99 -20.89
C PHE A 67 11.09 -11.59 -21.14
N GLU A 68 9.82 -11.51 -21.53
CA GLU A 68 9.07 -10.25 -21.63
C GLU A 68 7.84 -10.32 -20.74
N GLN A 69 7.64 -9.32 -19.89
CA GLN A 69 6.56 -9.34 -18.91
C GLN A 69 5.82 -8.01 -18.89
N SER A 70 4.49 -8.07 -18.94
CA SER A 70 3.62 -6.90 -18.86
C SER A 70 2.28 -7.24 -18.22
N TYR A 71 1.56 -6.22 -17.78
CA TYR A 71 0.15 -6.38 -17.42
C TYR A 71 -0.76 -6.37 -18.64
N LEU A 72 -1.87 -7.10 -18.56
CA LEU A 72 -3.02 -6.80 -19.42
C LEU A 72 -3.55 -5.41 -19.07
N PRO A 73 -3.93 -4.59 -20.07
CA PRO A 73 -4.36 -3.21 -19.84
C PRO A 73 -5.45 -3.09 -18.76
N ASN A 74 -5.25 -2.15 -17.82
CA ASN A 74 -6.20 -1.83 -16.74
C ASN A 74 -6.55 -3.00 -15.81
N THR A 75 -5.64 -3.96 -15.63
CA THR A 75 -5.83 -5.13 -14.76
C THR A 75 -4.58 -5.44 -13.94
N PRO A 76 -4.68 -6.22 -12.86
CA PRO A 76 -3.54 -6.84 -12.18
C PRO A 76 -3.23 -8.25 -12.72
N ILE A 77 -3.48 -8.51 -13.98
CA ILE A 77 -3.19 -9.79 -14.66
C ILE A 77 -1.87 -9.65 -15.39
N ILE A 78 -0.88 -10.46 -15.02
CA ILE A 78 0.45 -10.44 -15.61
C ILE A 78 0.54 -11.50 -16.72
N VAL A 79 1.12 -11.12 -17.82
CA VAL A 79 1.50 -12.01 -18.92
C VAL A 79 3.01 -11.98 -19.08
N THR A 80 3.63 -13.17 -19.00
CA THR A 80 5.07 -13.35 -19.26
C THR A 80 5.27 -14.21 -20.48
N ARG A 81 5.93 -13.68 -21.51
CA ARG A 81 6.39 -14.43 -22.69
C ARG A 81 7.80 -14.91 -22.44
N VAL A 82 8.02 -16.18 -22.66
CA VAL A 82 9.32 -16.83 -22.46
C VAL A 82 9.70 -17.56 -23.73
N SER A 83 10.89 -17.27 -24.26
CA SER A 83 11.41 -17.92 -25.46
C SER A 83 12.82 -18.49 -25.26
N ASN A 84 13.22 -19.42 -26.11
CA ASN A 84 14.57 -19.98 -26.16
C ASN A 84 15.18 -19.84 -27.57
N ASP A 85 16.48 -20.09 -27.68
CA ASP A 85 17.23 -19.95 -28.95
C ASP A 85 16.85 -21.00 -29.99
N ARG A 86 16.01 -22.01 -29.65
CA ARG A 86 15.49 -23.02 -30.58
C ARG A 86 14.19 -22.59 -31.25
N GLY A 87 13.65 -21.41 -30.91
CA GLY A 87 12.39 -20.89 -31.43
C GLY A 87 11.15 -21.44 -30.74
N ASP A 88 11.30 -22.06 -29.57
CA ASP A 88 10.17 -22.41 -28.73
C ASP A 88 9.75 -21.18 -27.93
N GLU A 89 8.45 -20.95 -27.82
CA GLU A 89 7.88 -19.84 -27.03
C GLU A 89 6.62 -20.27 -26.30
N ILE A 90 6.50 -19.81 -25.06
CA ILE A 90 5.31 -19.95 -24.23
C ILE A 90 4.85 -18.59 -23.70
N GLU A 91 3.55 -18.51 -23.40
CA GLU A 91 2.94 -17.40 -22.68
C GLU A 91 2.41 -17.92 -21.35
N ILE A 92 2.81 -17.27 -20.24
CA ILE A 92 2.36 -17.55 -18.88
C ILE A 92 1.46 -16.39 -18.44
N THR A 93 0.21 -16.71 -18.07
CA THR A 93 -0.76 -15.74 -17.54
C THR A 93 -0.99 -16.01 -16.06
N ASP A 94 -0.79 -14.97 -15.22
CA ASP A 94 -0.89 -15.04 -13.76
C ASP A 94 -1.87 -14.02 -13.20
N PHE A 95 -2.75 -14.45 -12.30
CA PHE A 95 -3.67 -13.58 -11.59
C PHE A 95 -4.24 -14.23 -10.33
N CYS A 96 -4.87 -13.40 -9.46
CA CYS A 96 -5.75 -13.87 -8.40
C CYS A 96 -7.19 -13.51 -8.78
N PRO A 97 -8.15 -14.45 -8.79
CA PRO A 97 -9.51 -14.19 -9.21
C PRO A 97 -10.21 -13.16 -8.34
N ARG A 98 -10.90 -12.19 -9.00
CA ARG A 98 -11.74 -11.19 -8.35
C ARG A 98 -12.88 -10.78 -9.27
N PHE A 99 -14.12 -11.04 -8.88
CA PHE A 99 -15.33 -10.67 -9.62
C PHE A 99 -16.57 -10.76 -8.72
N GLU A 100 -17.71 -10.28 -9.20
CA GLU A 100 -18.97 -10.42 -8.49
C GLU A 100 -19.68 -11.73 -8.87
N ARG A 101 -20.07 -12.51 -7.86
CA ARG A 101 -20.83 -13.75 -8.04
C ARG A 101 -22.05 -13.72 -7.12
N SER A 102 -23.24 -13.79 -7.72
CA SER A 102 -24.52 -13.75 -6.97
C SER A 102 -24.63 -12.54 -6.03
N GLY A 103 -24.18 -11.37 -6.47
CA GLY A 103 -24.23 -10.12 -5.70
C GLY A 103 -23.20 -10.03 -4.55
N LYS A 104 -22.23 -10.94 -4.52
CA LYS A 104 -21.13 -10.93 -3.54
C LYS A 104 -19.79 -10.94 -4.27
N LEU A 105 -18.80 -10.27 -3.69
CA LEU A 105 -17.45 -10.31 -4.20
C LEU A 105 -16.86 -11.72 -4.03
N TYR A 106 -16.46 -12.34 -5.14
CA TYR A 106 -15.69 -13.58 -5.18
C TYR A 106 -14.20 -13.23 -5.28
N ALA A 107 -13.50 -13.35 -4.16
CA ALA A 107 -12.07 -13.12 -4.04
C ALA A 107 -11.46 -14.21 -3.14
N PRO A 108 -11.40 -15.45 -3.61
CA PRO A 108 -10.88 -16.56 -2.81
C PRO A 108 -9.36 -16.44 -2.64
N PRO A 109 -8.77 -17.07 -1.59
CA PRO A 109 -7.32 -17.10 -1.41
C PRO A 109 -6.69 -18.15 -2.36
N ILE A 110 -6.76 -17.88 -3.66
CA ILE A 110 -6.18 -18.69 -4.73
C ILE A 110 -5.41 -17.84 -5.74
N LEU A 111 -4.38 -18.44 -6.30
CA LEU A 111 -3.58 -17.96 -7.41
C LEU A 111 -3.88 -18.84 -8.63
N ALA A 112 -4.13 -18.24 -9.78
CA ALA A 112 -4.38 -18.92 -11.05
C ALA A 112 -3.24 -18.64 -12.03
N ARG A 113 -2.71 -19.69 -12.66
CA ARG A 113 -1.63 -19.64 -13.64
C ARG A 113 -1.96 -20.49 -14.85
N GLN A 114 -1.73 -19.97 -16.05
CA GLN A 114 -1.89 -20.73 -17.28
C GLN A 114 -0.65 -20.63 -18.13
N VAL A 115 -0.30 -21.74 -18.79
CA VAL A 115 0.82 -21.83 -19.74
C VAL A 115 0.28 -22.26 -21.10
N LYS A 116 0.48 -21.42 -22.10
CA LYS A 116 0.11 -21.66 -23.49
C LYS A 116 1.35 -21.71 -24.37
N ARG A 117 1.35 -22.62 -25.33
CA ARG A 117 2.32 -22.61 -26.41
C ARG A 117 2.00 -21.48 -27.40
N THR A 118 2.99 -20.69 -27.74
CA THR A 118 2.92 -19.69 -28.82
C THR A 118 3.56 -20.22 -30.07
N THR A 119 4.80 -20.68 -30.00
CA THR A 119 5.54 -21.27 -31.16
C THR A 119 6.38 -22.48 -30.76
N GLY A 120 6.90 -23.21 -31.73
CA GLY A 120 7.84 -24.32 -31.54
C GLY A 120 7.23 -25.58 -30.89
N ASN A 121 8.02 -26.32 -30.17
CA ASN A 121 7.62 -27.51 -29.37
C ASN A 121 8.17 -27.40 -27.95
N PRO A 122 7.67 -26.44 -27.17
CA PRO A 122 8.23 -26.10 -25.89
C PRO A 122 8.09 -27.25 -24.88
N LEU A 123 9.17 -27.46 -24.11
CA LEU A 123 9.17 -28.29 -22.91
C LEU A 123 9.23 -27.37 -21.70
N VAL A 124 8.29 -27.53 -20.77
CA VAL A 124 8.24 -26.74 -19.53
C VAL A 124 8.44 -27.62 -18.31
N GLN A 125 9.09 -27.09 -17.31
CA GLN A 125 9.25 -27.70 -16.01
C GLN A 125 8.46 -26.90 -14.97
N VAL A 126 7.63 -27.59 -14.18
CA VAL A 126 6.84 -27.00 -13.10
C VAL A 126 7.49 -27.33 -11.78
N SER A 127 7.83 -26.29 -11.00
CA SER A 127 8.36 -26.45 -9.66
C SER A 127 7.48 -25.73 -8.66
N LEU A 128 7.10 -26.41 -7.58
CA LEU A 128 6.30 -25.84 -6.50
C LEU A 128 6.81 -26.39 -5.16
N ARG A 129 7.27 -25.49 -4.30
CA ARG A 129 7.65 -25.76 -2.93
C ARG A 129 6.90 -24.81 -2.01
N VAL A 130 6.21 -25.34 -1.02
CA VAL A 130 5.43 -24.55 -0.07
C VAL A 130 6.21 -24.45 1.23
N SER A 131 6.52 -23.22 1.61
CA SER A 131 7.17 -22.88 2.88
C SER A 131 6.19 -22.92 4.04
N GLU A 132 6.70 -23.12 5.25
CA GLU A 132 5.99 -23.01 6.53
C GLU A 132 6.91 -22.41 7.59
N ASP A 133 6.31 -21.76 8.60
CA ASP A 133 7.02 -21.10 9.70
C ASP A 133 8.13 -20.15 9.22
N TYR A 134 7.77 -19.25 8.28
CA TYR A 134 8.70 -18.26 7.72
C TYR A 134 10.00 -18.88 7.18
N GLY A 135 9.88 -19.93 6.37
CA GLY A 135 11.01 -20.56 5.70
C GLY A 135 11.79 -21.55 6.57
N CYS A 136 11.37 -21.83 7.80
CA CYS A 136 12.04 -22.80 8.66
C CYS A 136 11.77 -24.24 8.25
N SER A 137 10.68 -24.50 7.55
CA SER A 137 10.31 -25.84 7.06
C SER A 137 9.56 -25.76 5.74
N HIS A 138 9.45 -26.91 5.08
CA HIS A 138 8.61 -27.12 3.91
C HIS A 138 7.48 -28.07 4.23
N ARG A 139 6.34 -27.86 3.58
CA ARG A 139 5.26 -28.82 3.62
C ARG A 139 5.53 -29.99 2.70
N GLU A 140 5.33 -31.21 3.19
CA GLU A 140 5.38 -32.41 2.36
C GLU A 140 4.26 -32.38 1.32
N ALA A 141 4.61 -32.72 0.08
CA ALA A 141 3.70 -32.78 -1.04
C ALA A 141 3.09 -34.19 -1.17
N VAL A 142 1.76 -34.28 -1.21
CA VAL A 142 1.04 -35.51 -1.54
C VAL A 142 0.56 -35.42 -2.98
N VAL A 143 1.23 -36.15 -3.88
CA VAL A 143 1.00 -36.04 -5.33
C VAL A 143 -0.13 -36.96 -5.77
N HIS A 144 -1.13 -36.39 -6.47
CA HIS A 144 -2.21 -37.09 -7.15
C HIS A 144 -2.12 -36.86 -8.67
N LYS A 145 -2.94 -37.55 -9.43
CA LYS A 145 -2.89 -37.46 -10.92
C LYS A 145 -3.02 -36.05 -11.47
N HIS A 146 -3.90 -35.22 -10.88
CA HIS A 146 -4.18 -33.85 -11.33
C HIS A 146 -4.16 -32.83 -10.17
N ALA A 147 -3.59 -33.20 -9.04
CA ALA A 147 -3.49 -32.33 -7.90
C ALA A 147 -2.25 -32.65 -7.07
N VAL A 148 -1.79 -31.67 -6.30
CA VAL A 148 -0.79 -31.84 -5.26
C VAL A 148 -1.32 -31.19 -3.99
N ASP A 149 -1.45 -31.96 -2.94
CA ASP A 149 -1.89 -31.50 -1.63
C ASP A 149 -0.70 -31.21 -0.71
N PHE A 150 -0.81 -30.14 0.07
CA PHE A 150 0.13 -29.72 1.08
C PHE A 150 -0.60 -29.65 2.42
N PRO A 151 -0.58 -30.72 3.24
CA PRO A 151 -1.17 -30.72 4.58
C PRO A 151 -0.52 -29.65 5.47
N GLY A 152 -1.24 -29.16 6.48
CA GLY A 152 -0.74 -28.17 7.43
C GLY A 152 -1.88 -27.47 8.15
N LYS A 153 -1.56 -26.48 8.97
CA LYS A 153 -2.55 -25.67 9.73
C LYS A 153 -3.61 -25.03 8.82
N TYR A 154 -3.19 -24.58 7.64
CA TYR A 154 -4.05 -24.13 6.56
C TYR A 154 -3.74 -25.01 5.33
N PRO A 155 -4.58 -26.04 5.04
CA PRO A 155 -4.29 -26.99 3.95
C PRO A 155 -4.33 -26.28 2.59
N LEU A 156 -3.30 -26.52 1.78
CA LEU A 156 -3.17 -25.98 0.44
C LEU A 156 -3.27 -27.09 -0.60
N THR A 157 -3.72 -26.74 -1.79
CA THR A 157 -3.80 -27.64 -2.94
C THR A 157 -3.40 -26.90 -4.20
N LEU A 158 -2.57 -27.54 -5.05
CA LEU A 158 -2.42 -27.21 -6.46
C LEU A 158 -3.29 -28.16 -7.26
N LYS A 159 -4.24 -27.63 -8.02
CA LYS A 159 -5.03 -28.37 -9.01
C LYS A 159 -4.53 -28.03 -10.41
N SER A 160 -4.29 -29.04 -11.24
CA SER A 160 -3.92 -28.85 -12.65
C SER A 160 -5.03 -29.33 -13.58
N SER A 161 -5.23 -28.64 -14.69
CA SER A 161 -6.02 -29.11 -15.83
C SER A 161 -5.11 -29.56 -16.98
N GLY A 162 -5.52 -30.56 -17.71
CA GLY A 162 -4.75 -31.11 -18.83
C GLY A 162 -4.03 -32.42 -18.51
N GLN A 163 -2.72 -32.46 -18.72
CA GLN A 163 -1.92 -33.67 -18.48
C GLN A 163 -1.70 -33.96 -16.98
N PRO A 164 -1.42 -35.25 -16.62
CA PRO A 164 -0.98 -35.59 -15.29
C PRO A 164 0.24 -34.76 -14.87
N LEU A 165 0.22 -34.22 -13.64
CA LEU A 165 1.25 -33.35 -13.13
C LEU A 165 2.41 -34.16 -12.53
N SER A 166 3.62 -33.96 -13.04
CA SER A 166 4.87 -34.41 -12.41
C SER A 166 5.74 -33.17 -12.16
N MET A 167 6.12 -32.98 -10.90
CA MET A 167 6.97 -31.83 -10.53
C MET A 167 8.41 -32.08 -10.95
N ASP A 168 9.11 -31.00 -11.29
CA ASP A 168 10.53 -30.96 -11.63
C ASP A 168 10.95 -31.86 -12.83
N VAL A 169 9.98 -32.23 -13.67
CA VAL A 169 10.18 -33.01 -14.90
C VAL A 169 9.69 -32.20 -16.10
N PRO A 170 10.43 -32.17 -17.24
CA PRO A 170 9.98 -31.49 -18.46
C PRO A 170 8.71 -32.11 -19.06
N HIS A 171 7.73 -31.25 -19.35
CA HIS A 171 6.47 -31.60 -20.00
C HIS A 171 6.30 -30.86 -21.33
N PRO A 172 5.81 -31.52 -22.41
CA PRO A 172 5.50 -30.83 -23.63
C PRO A 172 4.23 -29.99 -23.50
N VAL A 173 4.28 -28.76 -23.99
CA VAL A 173 3.09 -27.90 -24.16
C VAL A 173 2.75 -27.87 -25.63
N THR A 174 1.54 -28.35 -25.98
CA THR A 174 1.10 -28.46 -27.39
C THR A 174 0.00 -27.45 -27.70
N ALA A 175 -0.27 -27.19 -28.98
CA ALA A 175 -1.34 -26.27 -29.38
C ALA A 175 -2.74 -26.70 -28.91
N SER A 176 -2.96 -27.99 -28.68
CA SER A 176 -4.23 -28.55 -28.21
C SER A 176 -4.31 -28.74 -26.68
N HIS A 177 -3.21 -28.51 -25.95
CA HIS A 177 -3.13 -28.76 -24.51
C HIS A 177 -2.47 -27.58 -23.80
N THR A 178 -3.32 -26.68 -23.30
CA THR A 178 -2.94 -25.63 -22.35
C THR A 178 -2.81 -26.23 -20.95
N MET A 179 -1.78 -25.86 -20.20
CA MET A 179 -1.65 -26.23 -18.80
C MET A 179 -2.19 -25.10 -17.93
N SER A 180 -3.20 -25.38 -17.13
CA SER A 180 -3.75 -24.40 -16.19
C SER A 180 -3.63 -24.93 -14.76
N PHE A 181 -3.27 -24.03 -13.84
CA PHE A 181 -3.05 -24.30 -12.43
C PHE A 181 -3.89 -23.38 -11.57
N VAL A 182 -4.48 -23.92 -10.51
CA VAL A 182 -5.13 -23.16 -9.44
C VAL A 182 -4.50 -23.63 -8.13
N PHE A 183 -3.84 -22.70 -7.43
CA PHE A 183 -3.13 -22.96 -6.17
C PHE A 183 -3.73 -22.12 -5.05
N GLY A 184 -3.93 -22.70 -3.87
CA GLY A 184 -4.41 -21.99 -2.69
C GLY A 184 -5.06 -22.90 -1.67
N GLY A 185 -5.93 -22.32 -0.83
CA GLY A 185 -6.68 -23.08 0.17
C GLY A 185 -7.47 -24.23 -0.45
N ARG A 186 -7.39 -25.44 0.14
CA ARG A 186 -7.98 -26.67 -0.40
C ARG A 186 -9.45 -26.51 -0.79
N ASP A 187 -10.28 -25.95 0.09
CA ASP A 187 -11.72 -25.78 -0.16
C ASP A 187 -11.96 -24.73 -1.27
N ALA A 188 -11.20 -23.66 -1.26
CA ALA A 188 -11.30 -22.60 -2.29
C ALA A 188 -10.88 -23.13 -3.69
N VAL A 189 -9.87 -24.00 -3.77
CA VAL A 189 -9.45 -24.66 -5.01
C VAL A 189 -10.49 -25.67 -5.49
N ALA A 190 -11.11 -26.41 -4.55
CA ALA A 190 -12.16 -27.38 -4.86
C ALA A 190 -13.40 -26.71 -5.49
N ASP A 191 -13.78 -25.54 -4.96
CA ASP A 191 -14.97 -24.77 -5.39
C ASP A 191 -14.68 -23.81 -6.58
N ALA A 192 -13.43 -23.75 -7.04
CA ALA A 192 -13.02 -22.84 -8.09
C ALA A 192 -13.66 -23.22 -9.45
N PRO A 193 -14.24 -22.24 -10.17
CA PRO A 193 -14.65 -22.42 -11.57
C PRO A 193 -13.48 -22.84 -12.47
N PRO A 194 -13.76 -23.31 -13.70
CA PRO A 194 -12.73 -23.52 -14.70
C PRO A 194 -11.86 -22.28 -14.93
N PHE A 195 -10.59 -22.47 -15.27
CA PHE A 195 -9.61 -21.37 -15.40
C PHE A 195 -10.09 -20.29 -16.38
N GLU A 196 -10.64 -20.66 -17.51
CA GLU A 196 -11.11 -19.73 -18.55
C GLU A 196 -12.21 -18.80 -17.99
N GLN A 197 -13.12 -19.33 -17.19
CA GLN A 197 -14.16 -18.54 -16.53
C GLN A 197 -13.54 -17.61 -15.48
N LEU A 198 -12.60 -18.10 -14.67
CA LEU A 198 -11.89 -17.26 -13.69
C LEU A 198 -11.20 -16.07 -14.37
N LEU A 199 -10.55 -16.30 -15.51
CA LEU A 199 -9.85 -15.26 -16.28
C LEU A 199 -10.83 -14.24 -16.87
N GLU A 200 -11.86 -14.72 -17.57
CA GLU A 200 -12.86 -13.88 -18.24
C GLU A 200 -13.59 -12.97 -17.24
N GLU A 201 -14.09 -13.53 -16.13
CA GLU A 201 -14.82 -12.76 -15.12
C GLU A 201 -13.91 -11.79 -14.37
N THR A 202 -12.64 -12.16 -14.12
CA THR A 202 -11.66 -11.26 -13.50
C THR A 202 -11.30 -10.10 -14.43
N LEU A 203 -11.09 -10.35 -15.73
CA LEU A 203 -10.88 -9.31 -16.74
C LEU A 203 -12.05 -8.33 -16.79
N ALA A 204 -13.26 -8.86 -16.90
CA ALA A 204 -14.48 -8.04 -16.96
C ALA A 204 -14.63 -7.16 -15.70
N TYR A 205 -14.38 -7.72 -14.51
CA TYR A 205 -14.44 -6.97 -13.25
C TYR A 205 -13.48 -5.78 -13.24
N TRP A 206 -12.22 -6.01 -13.57
CA TRP A 206 -11.22 -4.93 -13.52
C TRP A 206 -11.44 -3.88 -14.60
N HIS A 207 -11.91 -4.25 -15.79
CA HIS A 207 -12.27 -3.28 -16.82
C HIS A 207 -13.46 -2.41 -16.41
N VAL A 208 -14.50 -2.98 -15.78
CA VAL A 208 -15.63 -2.20 -15.25
C VAL A 208 -15.18 -1.29 -14.13
N TRP A 209 -14.38 -1.81 -13.19
CA TRP A 209 -13.91 -1.02 -12.05
C TRP A 209 -13.01 0.14 -12.49
N SER A 210 -12.04 -0.11 -13.38
CA SER A 210 -11.13 0.95 -13.86
C SER A 210 -11.82 1.99 -14.73
N ALA A 211 -12.82 1.60 -15.51
CA ALA A 211 -13.61 2.52 -16.34
C ALA A 211 -14.52 3.46 -15.50
N ALA A 212 -14.83 3.08 -14.26
CA ALA A 212 -15.62 3.92 -13.35
C ALA A 212 -14.78 5.02 -12.66
N LEU A 213 -13.44 4.96 -12.75
CA LEU A 213 -12.57 5.95 -12.13
C LEU A 213 -12.60 7.29 -12.89
N LYS A 214 -12.67 8.39 -12.16
CA LYS A 214 -12.54 9.76 -12.67
C LYS A 214 -11.06 10.11 -12.84
N LEU A 215 -10.47 9.68 -13.93
CA LEU A 215 -9.04 9.85 -14.19
C LEU A 215 -8.73 11.28 -14.65
N PRO A 216 -7.52 11.84 -14.33
CA PRO A 216 -7.07 13.10 -14.89
C PRO A 216 -6.79 12.96 -16.39
N GLY A 217 -6.73 14.10 -17.11
CA GLY A 217 -6.41 14.10 -18.56
C GLY A 217 -4.99 13.62 -18.86
N ASP A 218 -4.05 13.88 -17.96
CA ASP A 218 -2.65 13.46 -18.05
C ASP A 218 -2.35 12.34 -17.06
N PHE A 219 -1.28 11.55 -17.31
CA PHE A 219 -0.80 10.47 -16.43
C PHE A 219 -1.79 9.31 -16.20
N VAL A 220 -2.73 9.10 -17.11
CA VAL A 220 -3.82 8.11 -17.01
C VAL A 220 -3.29 6.73 -16.63
N ASP A 221 -2.27 6.22 -17.33
CA ASP A 221 -1.71 4.87 -17.07
C ASP A 221 -1.08 4.77 -15.68
N ALA A 222 -0.37 5.82 -15.24
CA ALA A 222 0.25 5.85 -13.93
C ALA A 222 -0.79 5.87 -12.81
N VAL A 223 -1.83 6.68 -12.95
CA VAL A 223 -2.93 6.80 -12.00
C VAL A 223 -3.75 5.51 -11.94
N THR A 224 -4.07 4.92 -13.09
CA THR A 224 -4.81 3.65 -13.15
C THR A 224 -4.03 2.52 -12.49
N ARG A 225 -2.72 2.39 -12.76
CA ARG A 225 -1.87 1.38 -12.12
C ARG A 225 -1.79 1.60 -10.62
N ALA A 226 -1.64 2.84 -10.17
CA ALA A 226 -1.62 3.18 -8.76
C ALA A 226 -2.96 2.83 -8.08
N ALA A 227 -4.08 3.20 -8.68
CA ALA A 227 -5.41 2.91 -8.13
C ALA A 227 -5.67 1.39 -8.01
N ILE A 228 -5.33 0.59 -9.05
CA ILE A 228 -5.41 -0.88 -8.98
C ILE A 228 -4.55 -1.41 -7.83
N THR A 229 -3.31 -0.92 -7.70
CA THR A 229 -2.40 -1.36 -6.63
C THR A 229 -2.98 -1.06 -5.24
N LEU A 230 -3.58 0.12 -5.04
CA LEU A 230 -4.22 0.48 -3.76
C LEU A 230 -5.43 -0.43 -3.46
N GLU A 231 -6.29 -0.70 -4.44
CA GLU A 231 -7.45 -1.61 -4.25
C GLU A 231 -7.01 -3.05 -3.96
N LEU A 232 -5.84 -3.49 -4.46
CA LEU A 232 -5.27 -4.80 -4.14
C LEU A 232 -4.77 -4.90 -2.69
N ASN A 233 -4.45 -3.78 -2.01
CA ASN A 233 -4.04 -3.74 -0.62
C ASN A 233 -5.21 -3.53 0.36
N ALA A 234 -6.44 -3.37 -0.15
CA ALA A 234 -7.65 -3.22 0.65
C ALA A 234 -8.34 -4.59 0.85
N TYR A 235 -8.38 -5.05 2.11
CA TYR A 235 -8.95 -6.35 2.47
C TYR A 235 -10.48 -6.31 2.41
N PRO A 236 -11.13 -7.04 1.49
CA PRO A 236 -12.55 -6.82 1.18
C PRO A 236 -13.51 -7.26 2.28
N GLU A 237 -13.13 -8.22 3.14
CA GLU A 237 -14.01 -8.75 4.18
C GLU A 237 -14.20 -7.78 5.34
N THR A 238 -13.20 -6.95 5.64
CA THR A 238 -13.24 -6.04 6.79
C THR A 238 -13.13 -4.58 6.41
N GLY A 239 -12.50 -4.28 5.28
CA GLY A 239 -12.13 -2.94 4.85
C GLY A 239 -10.77 -2.47 5.33
N GLY A 240 -10.01 -3.29 6.07
CA GLY A 240 -8.64 -2.96 6.49
C GLY A 240 -7.72 -2.76 5.28
N ILE A 241 -6.80 -1.79 5.36
CA ILE A 241 -5.84 -1.47 4.29
C ILE A 241 -4.44 -1.61 4.84
N ILE A 242 -3.63 -2.48 4.23
CA ILE A 242 -2.24 -2.71 4.65
C ILE A 242 -1.30 -1.68 4.02
N ALA A 243 -0.18 -1.39 4.69
CA ALA A 243 0.81 -0.42 4.19
C ALA A 243 1.61 -0.96 2.98
N ALA A 244 1.97 -2.24 3.01
CA ALA A 244 2.57 -2.97 1.88
C ALA A 244 2.34 -4.48 2.02
N ILE A 245 2.51 -5.25 0.94
CA ILE A 245 2.34 -6.71 0.99
C ILE A 245 3.58 -7.44 1.49
N THR A 246 4.69 -6.76 1.70
CA THR A 246 5.96 -7.33 2.12
C THR A 246 6.30 -6.99 3.57
N THR A 247 7.27 -7.70 4.10
CA THR A 247 8.01 -7.36 5.31
C THR A 247 9.50 -7.27 5.00
N SER A 248 10.21 -6.46 5.77
CA SER A 248 11.67 -6.52 5.97
C SER A 248 12.54 -6.38 4.72
N ILE A 249 12.06 -5.67 3.72
CA ILE A 249 12.94 -5.10 2.71
C ILE A 249 13.55 -3.85 3.35
N PRO A 250 14.88 -3.73 3.48
CA PRO A 250 15.49 -2.61 4.18
C PRO A 250 15.25 -1.27 3.46
N GLU A 251 15.10 -0.18 4.21
CA GLU A 251 14.96 1.18 3.66
C GLU A 251 16.21 1.63 2.89
N ALA A 252 17.38 1.11 3.27
CA ALA A 252 18.64 1.29 2.56
C ALA A 252 19.58 0.11 2.83
N PRO A 253 20.62 -0.13 2.00
CA PRO A 253 21.53 -1.26 2.18
C PRO A 253 22.16 -1.30 3.58
N ASN A 254 22.04 -2.45 4.25
CA ASN A 254 22.69 -2.76 5.54
C ASN A 254 22.33 -1.82 6.71
N THR A 255 21.17 -1.16 6.68
CA THR A 255 20.75 -0.24 7.76
C THR A 255 20.06 -0.92 8.93
N GLY A 256 19.56 -2.14 8.77
CA GLY A 256 18.72 -2.80 9.79
C GLY A 256 17.33 -2.16 9.96
N ARG A 257 16.97 -1.17 9.11
CA ARG A 257 15.65 -0.54 9.05
C ARG A 257 14.70 -1.43 8.27
N ASN A 258 14.33 -2.53 8.88
CA ASN A 258 13.51 -3.59 8.31
C ASN A 258 12.22 -3.69 9.11
N TRP A 259 11.07 -3.49 8.47
CA TRP A 259 9.76 -3.41 9.15
C TRP A 259 8.75 -4.36 8.53
N ASP A 260 7.78 -4.81 9.33
CA ASP A 260 6.64 -5.57 8.80
C ASP A 260 5.49 -4.63 8.47
N TYR A 261 5.18 -4.47 7.16
CA TYR A 261 4.16 -3.56 6.64
C TYR A 261 2.86 -4.25 6.22
N ARG A 262 2.69 -5.52 6.54
CA ARG A 262 1.49 -6.30 6.19
C ARG A 262 0.28 -6.02 7.09
N TYR A 263 0.33 -4.93 7.85
CA TYR A 263 -0.71 -4.48 8.78
C TYR A 263 -1.36 -3.17 8.36
N CYS A 264 -2.44 -2.81 9.04
CA CYS A 264 -3.27 -1.65 8.72
C CYS A 264 -2.94 -0.47 9.64
N TRP A 265 -2.30 0.57 9.11
CA TRP A 265 -2.12 1.85 9.77
C TRP A 265 -3.28 2.81 9.42
N PRO A 266 -3.91 3.49 10.41
CA PRO A 266 -4.87 4.55 10.13
C PRO A 266 -4.31 5.65 9.24
N ARG A 267 -3.06 6.02 9.43
CA ARG A 267 -2.34 7.05 8.67
C ARG A 267 -2.23 6.70 7.19
N ASP A 268 -1.65 5.54 6.86
CA ASP A 268 -1.49 5.06 5.48
C ASP A 268 -2.83 4.96 4.78
N ALA A 269 -3.79 4.36 5.46
CA ALA A 269 -5.14 4.18 4.92
C ALA A 269 -5.87 5.51 4.67
N TYR A 270 -5.65 6.55 5.50
CA TYR A 270 -6.17 7.89 5.24
C TYR A 270 -5.74 8.40 3.86
N PHE A 271 -4.47 8.28 3.50
CA PHE A 271 -3.98 8.71 2.17
C PHE A 271 -4.57 7.84 1.05
N VAL A 272 -4.65 6.53 1.26
CA VAL A 272 -5.24 5.59 0.28
C VAL A 272 -6.70 5.94 -0.01
N VAL A 273 -7.53 6.09 1.02
CA VAL A 273 -8.96 6.36 0.84
C VAL A 273 -9.22 7.75 0.26
N ASN A 274 -8.38 8.74 0.59
CA ASN A 274 -8.47 10.06 -0.02
C ASN A 274 -8.11 10.01 -1.52
N ALA A 275 -7.02 9.36 -1.88
CA ALA A 275 -6.59 9.23 -3.26
C ALA A 275 -7.65 8.52 -4.11
N LEU A 276 -8.18 7.37 -3.67
CA LEU A 276 -9.24 6.64 -4.35
C LEU A 276 -10.56 7.42 -4.37
N GLY A 277 -10.90 8.11 -3.26
CA GLY A 277 -12.08 8.96 -3.16
C GLY A 277 -12.08 10.12 -4.16
N ARG A 278 -10.91 10.74 -4.42
CA ARG A 278 -10.73 11.77 -5.45
C ARG A 278 -10.94 11.23 -6.86
N LEU A 279 -10.68 9.94 -7.08
CA LEU A 279 -11.00 9.23 -8.32
C LEU A 279 -12.47 8.74 -8.39
N GLY A 280 -13.28 9.03 -7.36
CA GLY A 280 -14.69 8.65 -7.30
C GLY A 280 -14.99 7.30 -6.64
N ASP A 281 -13.98 6.57 -6.15
CA ASP A 281 -14.21 5.34 -5.38
C ASP A 281 -14.45 5.65 -3.89
N VAL A 282 -15.70 5.96 -3.57
CA VAL A 282 -16.15 6.17 -2.18
C VAL A 282 -16.43 4.87 -1.42
N ARG A 283 -16.53 3.73 -2.11
CA ARG A 283 -16.82 2.44 -1.47
C ARG A 283 -15.67 2.00 -0.58
N THR A 284 -14.44 2.18 -1.03
CA THR A 284 -13.24 1.86 -0.25
C THR A 284 -13.16 2.74 1.00
N SER A 285 -13.47 4.03 0.89
CA SER A 285 -13.54 4.94 2.05
C SER A 285 -14.61 4.49 3.07
N ALA A 286 -15.80 4.12 2.60
CA ALA A 286 -16.89 3.66 3.47
C ALA A 286 -16.54 2.33 4.18
N ARG A 287 -15.96 1.37 3.46
CA ARG A 287 -15.51 0.09 4.03
C ARG A 287 -14.43 0.29 5.09
N TYR A 288 -13.45 1.13 4.80
CA TYR A 288 -12.37 1.41 5.73
C TYR A 288 -12.86 2.15 6.99
N LEU A 289 -13.74 3.14 6.84
CA LEU A 289 -14.34 3.82 7.99
C LEU A 289 -15.14 2.85 8.88
N HIS A 290 -15.88 1.92 8.26
CA HIS A 290 -16.56 0.87 9.01
C HIS A 290 -15.56 -0.02 9.78
N PHE A 291 -14.43 -0.36 9.17
CA PHE A 291 -13.33 -1.08 9.84
C PHE A 291 -12.84 -0.31 11.08
N LEU A 292 -12.49 0.98 10.95
CA LEU A 292 -12.03 1.82 12.06
C LEU A 292 -13.04 1.91 13.21
N LEU A 293 -14.30 2.15 12.88
CA LEU A 293 -15.36 2.25 13.88
C LEU A 293 -15.57 0.93 14.63
N ARG A 294 -15.46 -0.19 13.94
CA ARG A 294 -15.57 -1.53 14.53
C ARG A 294 -14.40 -1.83 15.47
N VAL A 295 -13.17 -1.53 15.09
CA VAL A 295 -12.00 -1.79 15.94
C VAL A 295 -12.00 -0.89 17.17
N ALA A 296 -12.48 0.36 17.06
CA ALA A 296 -12.64 1.26 18.19
C ALA A 296 -13.68 0.76 19.20
N GLU A 297 -14.82 0.24 18.72
CA GLU A 297 -15.86 -0.37 19.57
C GLU A 297 -15.35 -1.62 20.29
N ALA A 298 -14.61 -2.48 19.60
CA ALA A 298 -14.05 -3.70 20.18
C ALA A 298 -13.03 -3.39 21.32
N GLY A 299 -12.30 -2.28 21.20
CA GLY A 299 -11.39 -1.79 22.26
C GLY A 299 -12.07 -1.22 23.50
N GLY A 300 -13.38 -1.05 23.49
CA GLY A 300 -14.21 -0.66 24.66
C GLY A 300 -14.03 0.80 25.15
N SER A 301 -13.26 1.64 24.45
CA SER A 301 -12.86 2.96 24.95
C SER A 301 -12.73 4.06 23.89
N SER A 302 -13.10 3.86 22.65
CA SER A 302 -12.81 4.78 21.52
C SER A 302 -11.30 5.10 21.35
N LEU A 303 -10.42 4.34 22.00
CA LEU A 303 -8.99 4.48 21.85
C LEU A 303 -8.55 3.75 20.58
N LEU A 304 -7.87 4.47 19.72
CA LEU A 304 -7.22 3.90 18.53
C LEU A 304 -5.76 3.57 18.87
N VAL A 305 -5.26 2.51 18.24
CA VAL A 305 -3.83 2.15 18.27
C VAL A 305 -3.22 2.38 16.88
N PRO A 306 -1.90 2.53 16.79
CA PRO A 306 -1.23 2.87 15.53
C PRO A 306 -1.46 1.89 14.40
N MET A 307 -1.73 0.62 14.70
CA MET A 307 -1.94 -0.40 13.65
C MET A 307 -2.76 -1.60 14.12
N TYR A 308 -3.35 -2.28 13.15
CA TYR A 308 -4.22 -3.44 13.33
C TYR A 308 -3.88 -4.53 12.32
N SER A 309 -4.20 -5.79 12.65
CA SER A 309 -4.27 -6.84 11.65
C SER A 309 -5.44 -6.62 10.68
N VAL A 310 -5.46 -7.29 9.53
CA VAL A 310 -6.50 -7.10 8.50
C VAL A 310 -7.91 -7.48 8.98
N ASP A 311 -8.05 -8.29 10.03
CA ASP A 311 -9.34 -8.61 10.66
C ASP A 311 -9.73 -7.66 11.79
N GLY A 312 -8.86 -6.69 12.11
CA GLY A 312 -9.08 -5.68 13.16
C GLY A 312 -8.60 -6.12 14.55
N GLY A 313 -7.97 -7.28 14.66
CA GLY A 313 -7.35 -7.74 15.89
C GLY A 313 -5.99 -7.07 16.17
N PRO A 314 -5.39 -7.36 17.33
CA PRO A 314 -4.03 -6.93 17.63
C PRO A 314 -3.04 -7.63 16.69
N ILE A 315 -1.94 -6.96 16.40
CA ILE A 315 -0.82 -7.57 15.68
C ILE A 315 0.09 -8.33 16.67
N PRO A 316 0.88 -9.32 16.18
CA PRO A 316 1.84 -10.00 17.04
C PRO A 316 2.92 -9.05 17.56
N GLU A 317 3.49 -9.39 18.72
CA GLU A 317 4.69 -8.72 19.21
C GLU A 317 5.83 -8.87 18.19
N GLU A 318 6.62 -7.81 18.03
CA GLU A 318 7.75 -7.81 17.08
C GLU A 318 8.77 -8.88 17.46
N GLN A 319 9.02 -9.79 16.53
CA GLN A 319 10.02 -10.86 16.64
C GLN A 319 10.77 -11.05 15.32
N THR A 320 11.86 -11.82 15.32
CA THR A 320 12.64 -12.13 14.12
C THR A 320 12.32 -13.53 13.58
N ALA A 321 12.31 -13.65 12.25
CA ALA A 321 12.23 -14.92 11.54
C ALA A 321 13.65 -15.36 11.17
N ASP A 322 14.32 -16.09 12.07
CA ASP A 322 15.76 -16.39 11.97
C ASP A 322 16.13 -17.33 10.81
N CYS A 323 15.14 -18.02 10.22
CA CYS A 323 15.34 -18.89 9.07
C CYS A 323 15.45 -18.15 7.74
N LEU A 324 15.16 -16.87 7.70
CA LEU A 324 15.26 -16.03 6.51
C LEU A 324 16.42 -15.05 6.66
N ALA A 325 17.35 -15.07 5.70
CA ALA A 325 18.52 -14.18 5.71
C ALA A 325 18.20 -12.71 5.46
N GLY A 326 16.98 -12.42 4.95
CA GLY A 326 16.54 -11.09 4.54
C GLY A 326 16.76 -10.81 3.05
N PHE A 327 16.22 -9.71 2.58
CA PHE A 327 16.37 -9.25 1.20
C PHE A 327 17.85 -9.08 0.86
N ARG A 328 18.36 -9.84 -0.12
CA ARG A 328 19.80 -9.90 -0.47
C ARG A 328 20.71 -10.26 0.72
N GLY A 329 20.20 -10.99 1.71
CA GLY A 329 20.97 -11.32 2.92
C GLY A 329 21.04 -10.20 3.96
N MET A 330 20.27 -9.13 3.80
CA MET A 330 20.27 -7.96 4.70
C MET A 330 19.10 -8.06 5.70
N GLY A 331 19.21 -8.99 6.66
CA GLY A 331 18.25 -9.11 7.78
C GLY A 331 18.38 -7.98 8.81
N PRO A 332 17.57 -8.04 9.89
CA PRO A 332 16.68 -9.15 10.26
C PRO A 332 15.37 -9.15 9.48
N VAL A 333 14.74 -10.32 9.33
CA VAL A 333 13.35 -10.42 8.90
C VAL A 333 12.45 -10.35 10.12
N ARG A 334 11.51 -9.39 10.14
CA ARG A 334 10.62 -9.13 11.27
C ARG A 334 9.20 -9.62 11.01
N ILE A 335 8.56 -10.06 12.08
CA ILE A 335 7.14 -10.40 12.16
C ILE A 335 6.54 -9.55 13.25
N GLY A 336 5.43 -8.85 12.98
CA GLY A 336 4.90 -7.86 13.88
C GLY A 336 5.66 -6.54 13.81
N ASN A 337 5.23 -5.54 14.58
CA ASN A 337 5.84 -4.23 14.58
C ASN A 337 5.71 -3.56 15.96
N LYS A 338 6.84 -3.17 16.54
CA LYS A 338 6.91 -2.58 17.88
C LYS A 338 6.18 -1.24 17.98
N ALA A 339 5.95 -0.53 16.87
CA ALA A 339 5.20 0.72 16.87
C ALA A 339 3.72 0.53 17.26
N SER A 340 3.18 -0.69 17.22
CA SER A 340 1.79 -0.99 17.59
C SER A 340 1.39 -0.59 19.02
N VAL A 341 2.36 -0.43 19.92
CA VAL A 341 2.14 -0.06 21.31
C VAL A 341 2.51 1.40 21.62
N GLN A 342 2.88 2.18 20.60
CA GLN A 342 3.21 3.59 20.77
C GLN A 342 1.96 4.46 20.93
N ALA A 343 2.11 5.61 21.59
CA ALA A 343 1.16 6.70 21.49
C ALA A 343 1.45 7.50 20.21
N GLN A 344 0.47 7.59 19.32
CA GLN A 344 0.51 8.42 18.11
C GLN A 344 -0.79 9.22 18.06
N ASN A 345 -0.70 10.54 18.30
CA ASN A 345 -1.88 11.40 18.50
C ASN A 345 -2.54 11.83 17.19
N ASP A 346 -1.84 11.71 16.06
CA ASP A 346 -2.33 11.97 14.69
C ASP A 346 -3.49 11.06 14.28
N ILE A 347 -3.51 9.81 14.75
CA ILE A 347 -4.47 8.78 14.33
C ILE A 347 -5.95 9.19 14.49
N TYR A 348 -6.27 10.02 15.49
CA TYR A 348 -7.64 10.53 15.68
C TYR A 348 -8.05 11.50 14.59
N GLY A 349 -7.11 12.33 14.14
CA GLY A 349 -7.32 13.21 12.99
C GLY A 349 -7.53 12.41 11.70
N GLU A 350 -6.67 11.44 11.43
CA GLU A 350 -6.76 10.57 10.26
C GLU A 350 -8.09 9.82 10.19
N ALA A 351 -8.54 9.27 11.33
CA ALA A 351 -9.83 8.59 11.43
C ALA A 351 -11.01 9.51 11.06
N ILE A 352 -11.00 10.77 11.53
CA ILE A 352 -12.07 11.75 11.24
C ILE A 352 -11.97 12.22 9.78
N LEU A 353 -10.77 12.54 9.29
CA LEU A 353 -10.57 13.00 7.92
C LEU A 353 -10.90 11.93 6.88
N THR A 354 -10.76 10.65 7.21
CA THR A 354 -11.20 9.53 6.36
C THR A 354 -12.70 9.61 6.02
N ALA A 355 -13.51 10.24 6.86
CA ALA A 355 -14.94 10.43 6.62
C ALA A 355 -15.28 11.62 5.68
N GLU A 356 -14.31 12.46 5.33
CA GLU A 356 -14.53 13.66 4.49
C GLU A 356 -15.32 13.38 3.20
N PRO A 357 -15.00 12.33 2.40
CA PRO A 357 -15.75 12.05 1.18
C PRO A 357 -17.25 11.81 1.43
N LEU A 358 -17.62 11.21 2.56
CA LEU A 358 -19.01 10.88 2.90
C LEU A 358 -19.82 12.12 3.28
N PHE A 359 -19.20 13.08 3.99
CA PHE A 359 -19.84 14.33 4.36
C PHE A 359 -19.87 15.35 3.22
N ARG A 360 -18.90 15.32 2.30
CA ARG A 360 -18.92 16.11 1.06
C ARG A 360 -20.08 15.73 0.16
N ALA A 361 -20.32 14.43 -0.01
CA ALA A 361 -21.50 13.93 -0.74
C ALA A 361 -22.80 14.52 -0.19
N ARG A 362 -22.91 14.66 1.13
CA ARG A 362 -24.10 15.23 1.78
C ARG A 362 -24.24 16.74 1.55
N ARG A 363 -23.15 17.47 1.38
CA ARG A 363 -23.19 18.91 1.03
C ARG A 363 -23.57 19.18 -0.43
N GLY A 364 -23.82 18.12 -1.22
CA GLY A 364 -24.14 18.24 -2.65
C GLY A 364 -22.92 18.53 -3.53
N GLU A 365 -21.72 18.37 -2.97
CA GLU A 365 -20.49 18.36 -3.77
C GLU A 365 -20.47 17.05 -4.57
N GLU A 366 -20.09 17.11 -5.86
CA GLU A 366 -20.11 15.95 -6.77
C GLU A 366 -19.27 14.77 -6.24
N VAL A 367 -19.92 13.83 -5.59
CA VAL A 367 -19.41 12.51 -5.24
C VAL A 367 -20.32 11.52 -5.92
N GLY A 368 -19.77 10.57 -6.69
CA GLY A 368 -20.50 9.70 -7.61
C GLY A 368 -21.84 9.15 -7.09
N GLU A 369 -22.74 8.82 -7.99
CA GLU A 369 -24.13 8.40 -7.77
C GLU A 369 -24.31 7.02 -7.06
N ASP A 370 -23.45 6.67 -6.09
CA ASP A 370 -23.57 5.41 -5.37
C ASP A 370 -24.61 5.53 -4.22
N PRO A 371 -25.62 4.61 -4.14
CA PRO A 371 -26.60 4.58 -3.06
C PRO A 371 -26.00 4.48 -1.64
N VAL A 372 -24.76 3.98 -1.50
CA VAL A 372 -24.06 3.91 -0.21
C VAL A 372 -23.66 5.30 0.26
N SER A 373 -23.32 6.21 -0.65
CA SER A 373 -22.94 7.60 -0.33
C SER A 373 -24.12 8.43 0.16
N ALA A 374 -25.33 8.15 -0.29
CA ALA A 374 -26.55 8.92 0.06
C ALA A 374 -26.99 8.78 1.54
N ARG A 375 -26.58 7.71 2.22
CA ARG A 375 -26.87 7.46 3.64
C ARG A 375 -25.64 7.58 4.55
N ALA A 376 -24.44 7.63 3.97
CA ALA A 376 -23.20 7.80 4.68
C ALA A 376 -23.07 9.24 5.20
N GLY A 377 -22.52 9.63 6.24
CA GLY A 377 -22.42 11.00 6.75
C GLY A 377 -23.70 11.49 7.45
N ASP A 378 -24.34 10.63 8.22
CA ASP A 378 -25.51 10.98 9.02
C ASP A 378 -25.13 11.41 10.46
N ARG A 379 -26.15 11.75 11.26
CA ARG A 379 -25.96 12.12 12.68
C ARG A 379 -25.36 10.99 13.50
N THR A 380 -25.63 9.75 13.16
CA THR A 380 -25.13 8.57 13.89
C THR A 380 -23.63 8.45 13.67
N LEU A 381 -23.18 8.56 12.43
CA LEU A 381 -21.76 8.58 12.11
C LEU A 381 -21.06 9.76 12.79
N PHE A 382 -21.64 10.98 12.71
CA PHE A 382 -21.10 12.17 13.36
C PHE A 382 -20.88 11.92 14.87
N THR A 383 -21.87 11.38 15.58
CA THR A 383 -21.79 11.10 17.02
C THR A 383 -20.65 10.11 17.35
N ARG A 384 -20.40 9.14 16.48
CA ARG A 384 -19.29 8.20 16.67
C ARG A 384 -17.94 8.88 16.44
N LEU A 385 -17.82 9.73 15.42
CA LEU A 385 -16.59 10.48 15.13
C LEU A 385 -16.28 11.53 16.23
N GLU A 386 -17.29 12.11 16.87
CA GLU A 386 -17.11 13.03 17.99
C GLU A 386 -16.29 12.43 19.13
N GLN A 387 -16.39 11.14 19.36
CA GLN A 387 -15.59 10.46 20.39
C GLN A 387 -14.09 10.55 20.09
N PHE A 388 -13.71 10.40 18.81
CA PHE A 388 -12.32 10.61 18.39
C PHE A 388 -11.91 12.08 18.51
N GLY A 389 -12.81 13.01 18.20
CA GLY A 389 -12.59 14.45 18.36
C GLY A 389 -12.30 14.87 19.79
N GLU A 390 -12.98 14.28 20.78
CA GLU A 390 -12.70 14.56 22.19
C GLU A 390 -11.30 14.06 22.61
N HIS A 391 -10.79 12.97 22.00
CA HIS A 391 -9.40 12.55 22.20
C HIS A 391 -8.44 13.52 21.52
N ALA A 392 -8.65 13.87 20.27
CA ALA A 392 -7.84 14.83 19.54
C ALA A 392 -7.71 16.18 20.27
N ALA A 393 -8.84 16.72 20.75
CA ALA A 393 -8.87 17.98 21.50
C ALA A 393 -8.08 17.95 22.83
N ARG A 394 -7.90 16.77 23.43
CA ARG A 394 -7.11 16.62 24.67
C ARG A 394 -5.65 16.33 24.42
N LEU A 395 -5.30 15.77 23.27
CA LEU A 395 -3.97 15.22 22.99
C LEU A 395 -3.12 16.12 22.08
N TYR A 396 -3.67 17.18 21.48
CA TYR A 396 -2.99 17.99 20.48
C TYR A 396 -1.68 18.64 20.93
N ASP A 397 -1.51 18.85 22.24
CA ASP A 397 -0.31 19.45 22.86
C ASP A 397 0.42 18.46 23.79
N GLN A 398 0.12 17.17 23.67
CA GLN A 398 0.77 16.11 24.44
C GLN A 398 1.86 15.42 23.62
N PRO A 399 2.97 14.99 24.27
CA PRO A 399 4.03 14.27 23.58
C PRO A 399 3.57 12.92 23.04
N ASP A 400 4.04 12.56 21.85
CA ASP A 400 3.82 11.26 21.24
C ASP A 400 5.08 10.79 20.47
N ALA A 401 5.02 9.61 19.83
CA ALA A 401 6.08 9.09 19.00
C ALA A 401 6.13 9.75 17.60
N GLY A 402 5.06 10.47 17.21
CA GLY A 402 4.88 11.10 15.92
C GLY A 402 4.71 10.12 14.77
N LEU A 403 4.47 10.66 13.57
CA LEU A 403 4.25 9.85 12.37
C LEU A 403 5.48 9.02 11.94
N TRP A 404 6.67 9.40 12.38
CA TRP A 404 7.92 8.69 12.06
C TRP A 404 8.21 7.53 13.03
N GLU A 405 7.33 7.27 14.01
CA GLU A 405 7.38 6.13 14.92
C GLU A 405 8.69 6.04 15.72
N LEU A 406 9.19 7.20 16.19
CA LEU A 406 10.45 7.28 16.92
C LEU A 406 10.40 6.38 18.16
N ARG A 407 11.38 5.50 18.36
CA ARG A 407 11.37 4.48 19.42
C ARG A 407 11.93 4.97 20.76
N GLY A 408 12.85 5.94 20.71
CA GLY A 408 13.57 6.44 21.88
C GLY A 408 13.17 7.84 22.35
N THR A 409 12.31 8.55 21.58
CA THR A 409 12.00 9.96 21.83
C THR A 409 10.52 10.23 21.63
N THR A 410 9.91 10.98 22.57
CA THR A 410 8.58 11.54 22.40
C THR A 410 8.65 13.07 22.42
N ARG A 411 7.87 13.72 21.54
CA ARG A 411 7.79 15.19 21.45
C ARG A 411 6.35 15.61 21.19
N VAL A 412 6.01 16.86 21.38
CA VAL A 412 4.76 17.42 20.87
C VAL A 412 4.96 17.73 19.39
N HIS A 413 4.73 16.71 18.55
CA HIS A 413 4.96 16.83 17.12
C HIS A 413 3.98 17.77 16.46
N THR A 414 4.49 18.64 15.57
CA THR A 414 3.66 19.61 14.84
C THR A 414 2.62 18.92 13.97
N PHE A 415 3.00 17.83 13.30
CA PHE A 415 2.05 17.06 12.50
C PHE A 415 0.91 16.49 13.35
N SER A 416 1.22 15.82 14.47
CA SER A 416 0.20 15.27 15.39
C SER A 416 -0.73 16.38 15.92
N SER A 417 -0.15 17.53 16.30
CA SER A 417 -0.94 18.68 16.74
C SER A 417 -1.88 19.21 15.66
N MET A 418 -1.38 19.35 14.41
CA MET A 418 -2.18 19.82 13.28
C MET A 418 -3.25 18.81 12.85
N MET A 419 -2.97 17.50 12.94
CA MET A 419 -3.97 16.46 12.70
C MET A 419 -5.10 16.50 13.74
N CYS A 420 -4.76 16.67 15.01
CA CYS A 420 -5.76 16.87 16.09
C CYS A 420 -6.59 18.15 15.86
N TRP A 421 -5.97 19.23 15.41
CA TRP A 421 -6.67 20.45 15.02
C TRP A 421 -7.61 20.20 13.84
N ALA A 422 -7.13 19.54 12.79
CA ALA A 422 -7.92 19.23 11.61
C ALA A 422 -9.14 18.35 11.95
N ALA A 423 -9.00 17.45 12.94
CA ALA A 423 -10.14 16.70 13.49
C ALA A 423 -11.25 17.63 13.98
N CYS A 424 -10.92 18.62 14.80
CA CYS A 424 -11.89 19.57 15.36
C CYS A 424 -12.51 20.46 14.26
N ASP A 425 -11.70 20.95 13.31
CA ASP A 425 -12.15 21.75 12.19
C ASP A 425 -13.13 20.97 11.27
N ARG A 426 -12.80 19.71 10.96
CA ARG A 426 -13.69 18.86 10.15
C ARG A 426 -14.97 18.48 10.88
N LEU A 427 -14.91 18.21 12.18
CA LEU A 427 -16.11 17.96 12.99
C LEU A 427 -17.05 19.17 13.02
N ALA A 428 -16.54 20.40 13.05
CA ALA A 428 -17.37 21.59 12.91
C ALA A 428 -18.16 21.58 11.59
N SER A 429 -17.45 21.33 10.47
CA SER A 429 -18.06 21.24 9.14
C SER A 429 -19.05 20.06 9.01
N TYR A 430 -18.74 18.92 9.60
CA TYR A 430 -19.63 17.74 9.57
C TYR A 430 -20.89 17.99 10.40
N ALA A 431 -20.78 18.65 11.56
CA ALA A 431 -21.91 19.05 12.38
C ALA A 431 -22.86 20.00 11.63
N GLU A 432 -22.33 20.97 10.88
CA GLU A 432 -23.10 21.84 10.00
C GLU A 432 -23.85 21.03 8.93
N ALA A 433 -23.16 20.10 8.26
CA ALA A 433 -23.73 19.25 7.21
C ALA A 433 -24.92 18.39 7.69
N VAL A 434 -24.93 18.00 8.98
CA VAL A 434 -26.03 17.22 9.58
C VAL A 434 -27.01 18.06 10.40
N GLY A 435 -26.89 19.39 10.38
CA GLY A 435 -27.81 20.32 11.04
C GLY A 435 -27.71 20.37 12.58
N LEU A 436 -26.49 20.24 13.12
CA LEU A 436 -26.18 20.28 14.54
C LEU A 436 -25.43 21.57 14.92
N ALA A 437 -26.08 22.73 14.82
CA ALA A 437 -25.48 24.05 14.95
C ALA A 437 -24.72 24.28 16.28
N GLU A 438 -25.20 23.76 17.38
CA GLU A 438 -24.52 23.88 18.69
C GLU A 438 -23.21 23.08 18.71
N ARG A 439 -23.20 21.87 18.11
CA ARG A 439 -21.96 21.07 17.98
C ARG A 439 -20.99 21.68 17.00
N ALA A 440 -21.47 22.25 15.90
CA ALA A 440 -20.65 22.99 14.95
C ALA A 440 -19.89 24.14 15.64
N ARG A 441 -20.60 24.94 16.45
CA ARG A 441 -19.99 26.02 17.25
C ARG A 441 -18.95 25.49 18.23
N TYR A 442 -19.31 24.46 18.99
CA TYR A 442 -18.42 23.82 19.96
C TYR A 442 -17.08 23.37 19.36
N TRP A 443 -17.13 22.69 18.20
CA TRP A 443 -15.92 22.23 17.52
C TRP A 443 -15.15 23.36 16.85
N SER A 444 -15.84 24.36 16.29
CA SER A 444 -15.21 25.54 15.72
C SER A 444 -14.43 26.37 16.75
N GLU A 445 -15.01 26.61 17.93
CA GLU A 445 -14.32 27.31 19.02
C GLU A 445 -13.05 26.58 19.47
N ARG A 446 -13.08 25.25 19.54
CA ARG A 446 -11.89 24.42 19.85
C ARG A 446 -10.84 24.51 18.75
N ALA A 447 -11.25 24.38 17.50
CA ALA A 447 -10.34 24.48 16.37
C ALA A 447 -9.64 25.86 16.32
N ILE A 448 -10.37 26.95 16.58
CA ILE A 448 -9.80 28.30 16.65
C ILE A 448 -8.74 28.38 17.75
N ALA A 449 -9.06 27.93 18.97
CA ALA A 449 -8.14 27.97 20.10
C ALA A 449 -6.88 27.12 19.84
N MET A 450 -7.04 25.93 19.28
CA MET A 450 -5.92 25.06 18.94
C MET A 450 -5.05 25.66 17.83
N HIS A 451 -5.66 26.27 16.80
CA HIS A 451 -4.95 26.94 15.71
C HIS A 451 -4.04 28.05 16.22
N GLU A 452 -4.52 28.88 17.16
CA GLU A 452 -3.72 29.95 17.78
C GLU A 452 -2.50 29.41 18.52
N VAL A 453 -2.69 28.38 19.34
CA VAL A 453 -1.61 27.74 20.10
C VAL A 453 -0.57 27.11 19.16
N ILE A 454 -1.01 26.30 18.20
CA ILE A 454 -0.14 25.61 17.26
C ILE A 454 0.62 26.61 16.37
N SER A 455 -0.09 27.65 15.83
CA SER A 455 0.54 28.70 15.01
C SER A 455 1.65 29.44 15.73
N LYS A 456 1.50 29.64 17.06
CA LYS A 456 2.49 30.32 17.87
C LYS A 456 3.65 29.40 18.27
N ARG A 457 3.36 28.18 18.72
CA ARG A 457 4.35 27.28 19.32
C ARG A 457 5.16 26.49 18.29
N CYS A 458 4.60 26.25 17.10
CA CYS A 458 5.29 25.53 16.02
C CYS A 458 6.06 26.45 15.07
N TRP A 459 5.86 27.78 15.11
CA TRP A 459 6.58 28.74 14.30
C TRP A 459 7.89 29.16 14.95
N ASN A 460 9.01 28.97 14.26
CA ASN A 460 10.32 29.46 14.69
C ASN A 460 10.71 30.72 13.92
N PRO A 461 10.68 31.91 14.54
CA PRO A 461 10.96 33.17 13.84
C PRO A 461 12.43 33.34 13.41
N LYS A 462 13.38 32.64 14.06
CA LYS A 462 14.79 32.66 13.67
C LYS A 462 15.02 31.83 12.43
N LYS A 463 14.38 30.66 12.36
CA LYS A 463 14.45 29.77 11.19
C LYS A 463 13.53 30.24 10.05
N LYS A 464 12.54 31.07 10.37
CA LYS A 464 11.44 31.49 9.48
C LYS A 464 10.72 30.28 8.89
N ALA A 465 10.37 29.32 9.73
CA ALA A 465 9.70 28.09 9.32
C ALA A 465 8.85 27.54 10.46
N PHE A 466 7.80 26.80 10.14
CA PHE A 466 7.24 25.82 11.04
C PHE A 466 8.29 24.74 11.32
N THR A 467 8.31 24.18 12.52
CA THR A 467 9.29 23.18 12.97
C THR A 467 8.63 21.84 13.25
N ALA A 468 9.38 20.76 13.26
CA ALA A 468 8.89 19.39 13.42
C ALA A 468 8.15 19.15 14.75
N ALA A 469 8.46 19.95 15.78
CA ALA A 469 7.81 19.90 17.10
C ALA A 469 7.60 21.30 17.66
N MET A 470 6.68 21.44 18.62
CA MET A 470 6.45 22.70 19.35
C MET A 470 7.75 23.17 20.03
N GLU A 471 8.04 24.47 19.94
CA GLU A 471 9.27 25.14 20.38
C GLU A 471 10.57 24.47 19.85
N GLY A 472 10.47 23.72 18.74
CA GLY A 472 11.58 23.00 18.14
C GLY A 472 12.46 23.86 17.23
N GLU A 473 13.54 23.22 16.74
CA GLU A 473 14.48 23.83 15.78
C GLU A 473 14.67 22.97 14.53
N SER A 474 14.29 21.69 14.57
CA SER A 474 14.40 20.76 13.44
C SER A 474 13.24 20.88 12.48
N LEU A 475 13.47 20.40 11.26
CA LEU A 475 12.46 20.26 10.21
C LEU A 475 12.21 18.80 9.91
N ASP A 476 11.00 18.48 9.49
CA ASP A 476 10.68 17.23 8.83
C ASP A 476 9.73 17.44 7.64
N ALA A 477 9.62 16.43 6.80
CA ALA A 477 8.85 16.54 5.56
C ALA A 477 7.33 16.63 5.79
N SER A 478 6.80 16.25 6.96
CA SER A 478 5.37 16.33 7.25
C SER A 478 4.83 17.75 7.24
N LEU A 479 5.71 18.74 7.44
CA LEU A 479 5.37 20.16 7.36
C LEU A 479 4.88 20.58 5.95
N LEU A 480 5.20 19.80 4.92
CA LEU A 480 4.68 19.99 3.56
C LEU A 480 3.17 19.74 3.45
N LEU A 481 2.59 19.02 4.42
CA LEU A 481 1.16 18.71 4.49
C LEU A 481 0.29 19.84 5.07
N ILE A 482 0.89 20.94 5.54
CA ILE A 482 0.18 22.06 6.17
C ILE A 482 -1.00 22.57 5.34
N PRO A 483 -0.89 22.83 4.03
CA PRO A 483 -2.02 23.26 3.22
C PRO A 483 -3.05 22.14 2.95
N ARG A 484 -2.60 20.88 2.88
CA ARG A 484 -3.51 19.72 2.73
C ARG A 484 -4.44 19.60 3.93
N LEU A 485 -3.93 19.86 5.13
CA LEU A 485 -4.74 19.92 6.34
C LEU A 485 -5.61 21.19 6.42
N ARG A 486 -5.39 22.17 5.54
CA ARG A 486 -6.03 23.50 5.51
C ARG A 486 -5.66 24.36 6.73
N PHE A 487 -4.52 24.07 7.37
CA PHE A 487 -4.06 24.83 8.54
C PHE A 487 -3.71 26.27 8.18
N VAL A 488 -2.93 26.47 7.11
CA VAL A 488 -2.80 27.76 6.42
C VAL A 488 -2.84 27.54 4.90
N PRO A 489 -3.22 28.57 4.10
CA PRO A 489 -3.18 28.48 2.64
C PRO A 489 -1.75 28.21 2.12
N ALA A 490 -1.62 27.55 0.99
CA ALA A 490 -0.31 27.31 0.34
C ALA A 490 0.41 28.62 -0.04
N THR A 491 -0.32 29.73 -0.18
CA THR A 491 0.20 31.07 -0.46
C THR A 491 0.57 31.87 0.80
N ASP A 492 0.34 31.32 2.02
CA ASP A 492 0.78 31.97 3.27
C ASP A 492 2.31 32.05 3.27
N GLU A 493 2.85 33.25 3.56
CA GLU A 493 4.29 33.49 3.54
C GLU A 493 5.06 32.56 4.47
N ARG A 494 4.49 32.19 5.61
CA ARG A 494 5.10 31.26 6.58
C ARG A 494 5.24 29.85 5.99
N PHE A 495 4.23 29.41 5.22
CA PHE A 495 4.32 28.12 4.53
C PHE A 495 5.36 28.15 3.42
N VAL A 496 5.37 29.17 2.58
CA VAL A 496 6.37 29.32 1.52
C VAL A 496 7.80 29.33 2.10
N GLN A 497 8.02 30.09 3.17
CA GLN A 497 9.31 30.12 3.87
C GLN A 497 9.66 28.75 4.50
N THR A 498 8.66 27.99 4.97
CA THR A 498 8.88 26.63 5.48
C THR A 498 9.32 25.68 4.36
N VAL A 499 8.69 25.76 3.17
CA VAL A 499 9.12 24.98 1.99
C VAL A 499 10.55 25.33 1.60
N ASP A 500 10.90 26.62 1.55
CA ASP A 500 12.28 27.07 1.26
C ASP A 500 13.29 26.56 2.30
N ALA A 501 12.89 26.44 3.58
CA ALA A 501 13.72 25.87 4.62
C ALA A 501 13.91 24.34 4.46
N ILE A 502 12.86 23.63 4.12
CA ILE A 502 12.89 22.18 3.81
C ILE A 502 13.80 21.91 2.61
N GLU A 503 13.69 22.72 1.55
CA GLU A 503 14.59 22.59 0.40
C GLU A 503 16.07 22.70 0.79
N ARG A 504 16.42 23.64 1.65
CA ARG A 504 17.79 23.83 2.08
C ARG A 504 18.33 22.71 2.96
N GLU A 505 17.47 22.11 3.80
CA GLU A 505 17.90 21.17 4.83
C GLU A 505 17.61 19.69 4.48
N LEU A 506 16.50 19.40 3.77
CA LEU A 506 16.05 18.02 3.54
C LEU A 506 16.16 17.57 2.08
N LYS A 507 16.45 18.48 1.13
CA LYS A 507 16.52 18.10 -0.29
C LYS A 507 17.92 17.54 -0.63
N HIS A 508 17.94 16.31 -1.13
CA HIS A 508 19.12 15.61 -1.61
C HIS A 508 18.96 15.26 -3.09
N GLY A 509 19.70 15.93 -3.96
CA GLY A 509 19.45 15.87 -5.40
C GLY A 509 18.08 16.46 -5.72
N ASP A 510 17.18 15.64 -6.28
CA ASP A 510 15.81 16.05 -6.59
C ASP A 510 14.81 15.61 -5.51
N PHE A 511 15.19 14.76 -4.57
CA PHE A 511 14.30 14.09 -3.63
C PHE A 511 14.37 14.71 -2.23
N ILE A 512 13.29 14.55 -1.46
CA ILE A 512 13.15 15.04 -0.08
C ILE A 512 13.31 13.89 0.89
N TYR A 513 14.24 14.05 1.86
CA TYR A 513 14.39 13.15 2.99
C TYR A 513 13.32 13.46 4.05
N ARG A 514 12.88 12.43 4.80
CA ARG A 514 11.89 12.61 5.87
C ARG A 514 12.38 13.57 6.96
N TYR A 515 13.64 13.46 7.36
CA TYR A 515 14.42 14.33 8.25
C TYR A 515 15.90 14.00 8.06
N VAL A 516 16.78 14.82 8.63
CA VAL A 516 18.25 14.62 8.58
C VAL A 516 18.86 14.33 9.94
N GLU A 517 18.07 14.37 11.01
CA GLU A 517 18.52 14.04 12.35
C GLU A 517 18.78 12.55 12.51
N GLN A 518 19.69 12.21 13.44
CA GLN A 518 19.90 10.82 13.84
C GLN A 518 18.74 10.34 14.69
N ASP A 519 18.20 9.17 14.36
CA ASP A 519 17.23 8.45 15.16
C ASP A 519 17.82 7.18 15.80
N ASP A 520 16.98 6.26 16.27
CA ASP A 520 17.40 5.02 16.92
C ASP A 520 18.19 4.07 16.01
N PHE A 521 18.20 4.30 14.69
CA PHE A 521 18.84 3.47 13.66
C PHE A 521 19.91 4.21 12.86
N GLY A 522 20.30 5.43 13.26
CA GLY A 522 21.24 6.28 12.54
C GLY A 522 20.55 7.38 11.74
N HIS A 523 21.26 7.95 10.76
CA HIS A 523 20.67 8.91 9.83
C HIS A 523 19.90 8.18 8.71
N PRO A 524 18.77 8.72 8.20
CA PRO A 524 18.18 8.22 6.97
C PRO A 524 19.18 8.30 5.80
N GLU A 525 19.33 7.21 5.06
CA GLU A 525 20.30 7.13 3.96
C GLU A 525 19.63 7.31 2.58
N ASN A 526 18.36 6.96 2.47
CA ASN A 526 17.55 7.07 1.27
C ASN A 526 16.41 8.08 1.42
N ALA A 527 15.85 8.50 0.30
CA ALA A 527 14.67 9.35 0.29
C ALA A 527 13.40 8.50 0.42
N PHE A 528 12.62 8.73 1.47
CA PHE A 528 11.27 8.20 1.58
C PHE A 528 10.39 8.89 0.53
N LEU A 529 9.96 8.16 -0.50
CA LEU A 529 9.35 8.73 -1.70
C LEU A 529 8.09 9.56 -1.42
N VAL A 530 7.30 9.20 -0.41
CA VAL A 530 6.10 9.97 -0.04
C VAL A 530 6.44 11.42 0.30
N CYS A 531 7.60 11.68 0.92
CA CYS A 531 8.05 13.04 1.24
C CYS A 531 8.26 13.88 -0.02
N THR A 532 8.77 13.25 -1.08
CA THR A 532 8.92 13.90 -2.39
C THR A 532 7.56 14.16 -3.05
N PHE A 533 6.59 13.26 -2.91
CA PHE A 533 5.22 13.52 -3.38
C PHE A 533 4.57 14.69 -2.63
N TRP A 534 4.71 14.78 -1.30
CA TRP A 534 4.22 15.93 -0.54
C TRP A 534 4.87 17.24 -0.98
N TYR A 535 6.16 17.20 -1.31
CA TYR A 535 6.86 18.36 -1.84
C TYR A 535 6.33 18.77 -3.23
N ILE A 536 6.06 17.82 -4.13
CA ILE A 536 5.44 18.08 -5.43
C ILE A 536 4.07 18.75 -5.24
N GLU A 537 3.24 18.24 -4.33
CA GLU A 537 1.94 18.83 -4.02
C GLU A 537 2.08 20.26 -3.45
N ALA A 538 3.01 20.47 -2.53
CA ALA A 538 3.29 21.78 -1.96
C ALA A 538 3.70 22.81 -3.02
N LEU A 539 4.63 22.44 -3.91
CA LEU A 539 5.06 23.29 -5.02
C LEU A 539 3.92 23.58 -6.00
N ALA A 540 3.13 22.57 -6.34
CA ALA A 540 1.98 22.72 -7.23
C ALA A 540 0.91 23.66 -6.63
N ALA A 541 0.70 23.58 -5.31
CA ALA A 541 -0.26 24.43 -4.58
C ALA A 541 0.23 25.88 -4.41
N ILE A 542 1.53 26.11 -4.22
CA ILE A 542 2.13 27.45 -4.23
C ILE A 542 1.92 28.11 -5.61
N GLY A 543 2.02 27.33 -6.68
CA GLY A 543 1.74 27.80 -8.04
C GLY A 543 2.87 28.61 -8.67
N GLY A 544 2.54 29.39 -9.72
CA GLY A 544 3.54 30.17 -10.45
C GLY A 544 4.64 29.29 -11.07
N THR A 545 5.89 29.72 -10.94
CA THR A 545 7.07 28.96 -11.44
C THR A 545 7.27 27.63 -10.72
N ARG A 546 6.85 27.54 -9.46
CA ARG A 546 6.93 26.31 -8.65
C ARG A 546 6.11 25.15 -9.23
N ARG A 547 5.00 25.46 -9.93
CA ARG A 547 4.17 24.43 -10.59
C ARG A 547 4.92 23.73 -11.73
N ALA A 548 5.74 24.43 -12.49
CA ALA A 548 6.57 23.82 -13.54
C ALA A 548 7.65 22.92 -12.95
N GLU A 549 8.24 23.33 -11.82
CA GLU A 549 9.19 22.53 -11.05
C GLU A 549 8.51 21.26 -10.51
N ALA A 550 7.30 21.38 -9.94
CA ALA A 550 6.51 20.24 -9.48
C ALA A 550 6.26 19.23 -10.60
N LEU A 551 5.88 19.68 -11.79
CA LEU A 551 5.64 18.83 -12.95
C LEU A 551 6.91 18.10 -13.41
N ALA A 552 8.05 18.81 -13.47
CA ALA A 552 9.33 18.22 -13.83
C ALA A 552 9.75 17.13 -12.84
N LEU A 553 9.61 17.41 -11.54
CA LEU A 553 9.94 16.46 -10.48
C LEU A 553 8.99 15.24 -10.50
N PHE A 554 7.69 15.46 -10.71
CA PHE A 554 6.73 14.36 -10.82
C PHE A 554 7.08 13.40 -11.96
N ASN A 555 7.41 13.90 -13.14
CA ASN A 555 7.89 13.08 -14.25
C ASN A 555 9.14 12.27 -13.88
N ARG A 556 10.04 12.85 -13.09
CA ARG A 556 11.24 12.18 -12.64
C ARG A 556 10.94 11.04 -11.65
N VAL A 557 10.03 11.24 -10.71
CA VAL A 557 9.55 10.17 -9.82
C VAL A 557 8.85 9.07 -10.61
N LEU A 558 8.01 9.43 -11.59
CA LEU A 558 7.36 8.44 -12.44
C LEU A 558 8.34 7.60 -13.27
N ALA A 559 9.48 8.19 -13.66
CA ALA A 559 10.56 7.46 -14.36
C ALA A 559 11.34 6.50 -13.44
N ALA A 560 11.29 6.68 -12.11
CA ALA A 560 11.92 5.79 -11.14
C ALA A 560 11.05 4.58 -10.76
N ARG A 561 9.81 4.50 -11.25
CA ARG A 561 8.98 3.29 -11.09
C ARG A 561 9.64 2.11 -11.79
N ASN A 562 9.42 0.91 -11.28
CA ASN A 562 9.85 -0.27 -12.00
C ASN A 562 9.06 -0.45 -13.32
N LYS A 563 9.43 -1.43 -14.15
CA LYS A 563 8.80 -1.71 -15.46
C LYS A 563 7.29 -1.99 -15.37
N HIS A 564 6.79 -2.35 -14.18
CA HIS A 564 5.37 -2.61 -13.90
C HIS A 564 4.61 -1.38 -13.39
N GLY A 565 5.29 -0.24 -13.28
CA GLY A 565 4.71 1.02 -12.80
C GLY A 565 4.52 1.12 -11.28
N LEU A 566 5.24 0.29 -10.51
CA LEU A 566 5.13 0.20 -9.06
C LEU A 566 6.29 0.89 -8.36
N LEU A 567 6.06 1.34 -7.12
CA LEU A 567 7.04 1.98 -6.24
C LEU A 567 7.16 1.27 -4.91
N ALA A 568 8.39 1.17 -4.42
CA ALA A 568 8.71 0.85 -3.03
C ALA A 568 8.64 2.11 -2.15
N GLU A 569 8.96 1.95 -0.88
CA GLU A 569 8.97 3.00 0.13
C GLU A 569 10.05 4.05 -0.13
N ASP A 570 11.28 3.60 -0.35
CA ASP A 570 12.49 4.41 -0.43
C ASP A 570 13.16 4.35 -1.79
N LEU A 571 14.01 5.34 -2.06
CA LEU A 571 14.80 5.46 -3.28
C LEU A 571 16.23 5.94 -2.95
N ASP A 572 17.22 5.25 -3.45
CA ASP A 572 18.60 5.79 -3.46
C ASP A 572 18.65 6.97 -4.45
N THR A 573 18.92 8.15 -3.95
CA THR A 573 18.86 9.40 -4.74
C THR A 573 19.94 9.50 -5.83
N ARG A 574 20.95 8.64 -5.80
CA ARG A 574 22.08 8.60 -6.75
C ARG A 574 21.88 7.58 -7.86
N THR A 575 21.40 6.37 -7.48
CA THR A 575 21.25 5.24 -8.40
C THR A 575 19.83 5.11 -8.94
N LEU A 576 18.85 5.70 -8.27
CA LEU A 576 17.40 5.53 -8.47
C LEU A 576 16.94 4.09 -8.21
N GLU A 577 17.70 3.32 -7.47
CA GLU A 577 17.30 1.98 -7.03
C GLU A 577 16.27 2.10 -5.91
N GLN A 578 15.22 1.30 -6.02
CA GLN A 578 14.13 1.24 -5.04
C GLN A 578 14.49 0.34 -3.87
N TRP A 579 14.12 0.76 -2.65
CA TRP A 579 14.33 0.10 -1.38
C TRP A 579 13.08 0.21 -0.50
N GLY A 580 13.08 -0.51 0.63
CA GLY A 580 11.92 -0.54 1.54
C GLY A 580 10.79 -1.45 1.07
N ASN A 581 9.75 -1.55 1.87
CA ASN A 581 8.63 -2.46 1.62
C ASN A 581 7.85 -2.11 0.34
N TYR A 582 7.31 -3.15 -0.33
CA TYR A 582 6.88 -3.06 -1.73
C TYR A 582 5.62 -3.87 -2.03
N PRO A 583 4.75 -3.39 -2.97
CA PRO A 583 4.63 -1.97 -3.30
C PRO A 583 4.04 -1.21 -2.13
N GLN A 584 4.51 0.01 -1.89
CA GLN A 584 4.10 0.79 -0.72
C GLN A 584 2.91 1.69 -1.03
N THR A 585 1.85 1.60 -0.25
CA THR A 585 0.58 2.29 -0.50
C THR A 585 0.69 3.81 -0.43
N TYR A 586 1.53 4.34 0.47
CA TYR A 586 1.82 5.77 0.55
C TYR A 586 2.36 6.33 -0.77
N CYS A 587 3.36 5.65 -1.34
CA CYS A 587 3.97 6.07 -2.60
C CYS A 587 3.00 5.96 -3.78
N MET A 588 2.20 4.89 -3.78
CA MET A 588 1.18 4.71 -4.83
C MET A 588 0.05 5.74 -4.72
N SER A 589 -0.40 6.13 -3.51
CA SER A 589 -1.37 7.22 -3.32
C SER A 589 -0.80 8.57 -3.77
N GLY A 590 0.49 8.82 -3.51
CA GLY A 590 1.19 10.03 -3.94
C GLY A 590 1.18 10.24 -5.47
N ILE A 591 1.23 9.16 -6.26
CA ILE A 591 1.07 9.25 -7.73
C ILE A 591 -0.28 9.86 -8.09
N ILE A 592 -1.36 9.37 -7.47
CA ILE A 592 -2.72 9.83 -7.74
C ILE A 592 -2.88 11.29 -7.31
N ASP A 593 -2.50 11.60 -6.07
CA ASP A 593 -2.66 12.92 -5.49
C ASP A 593 -1.90 14.00 -6.28
N CYS A 594 -0.64 13.73 -6.63
CA CYS A 594 0.17 14.65 -7.46
C CYS A 594 -0.42 14.83 -8.86
N ALA A 595 -0.83 13.75 -9.53
CA ALA A 595 -1.44 13.84 -10.86
C ALA A 595 -2.70 14.70 -10.85
N LEU A 596 -3.60 14.49 -9.87
CA LEU A 596 -4.83 15.27 -9.73
C LEU A 596 -4.56 16.75 -9.40
N THR A 597 -3.60 17.02 -8.51
CA THR A 597 -3.20 18.38 -8.14
C THR A 597 -2.57 19.11 -9.33
N LEU A 598 -1.72 18.43 -10.10
CA LEU A 598 -1.13 18.95 -11.34
C LEU A 598 -2.17 19.10 -12.47
N ALA A 599 -3.27 18.39 -12.47
CA ALA A 599 -4.41 18.61 -13.36
C ALA A 599 -5.30 19.78 -12.94
N GLY A 600 -5.02 20.46 -11.83
CA GLY A 600 -5.75 21.62 -11.35
C GLY A 600 -6.86 21.32 -10.35
N GLN A 601 -6.97 20.09 -9.88
CA GLN A 601 -7.87 19.78 -8.76
C GLN A 601 -7.28 20.32 -7.45
N ALA A 602 -8.13 20.91 -6.60
CA ALA A 602 -7.70 21.38 -5.30
C ALA A 602 -7.13 20.24 -4.44
N ILE A 603 -6.13 20.54 -3.63
CA ILE A 603 -5.69 19.67 -2.55
C ILE A 603 -6.84 19.60 -1.53
N VAL A 604 -7.36 18.43 -1.27
CA VAL A 604 -8.53 18.21 -0.41
C VAL A 604 -8.12 17.51 0.87
#